data_29800b8fdf90d24b92bd4292f0e025d5
#
_entry.id   29800b8fdf90d24b92bd4292f0e025d5
#
_cell.length_a   1.000
_cell.length_b   1.000
_cell.length_c   1.000
_cell.angle_alpha   90.00
_cell.angle_beta   90.00
_cell.angle_gamma   90.00
#
_symmetry.space_group_name_H-M   'P 1'
#
loop_
_entity.id
_entity.type
_entity.pdbx_description
1 polymer ?
#
loop_
_entity_poly.entity_id
_entity_poly.type
_entity_poly.pdbx_seq_one_letter_code
_entity_poly.pdbx_strand_id
1 'polypeptide(L)'
;YSKVEINEANKEVFLKEEWMLLDLGSIAKGYVADELVKILKEEGVNEAIIDLGGNIYALGKKSGTDNWKIGIQDPTSDRGNVVGAISVYDKSVVTTGIYERFLEQDNVKYHHVLDPKTGYPYESSITGVTIVADKSMDADALSTLVFTMDVAEGMKYIESRKNIEAILKLL
;
A
#
# COMPACT_ATOMS: atom_id res chain seq x y z
N TYR A 1 -7.37 6.29 17.33
CA TYR A 1 -7.71 7.47 16.49
C TYR A 1 -8.63 8.46 17.19
N SER A 2 -9.48 8.04 18.16
CA SER A 2 -10.44 8.92 18.87
C SER A 2 -9.80 10.06 19.65
N LYS A 3 -8.48 10.01 19.88
CA LYS A 3 -7.68 11.03 20.57
C LYS A 3 -6.88 11.91 19.62
N VAL A 4 -7.15 11.83 18.33
CA VAL A 4 -6.58 12.72 17.29
C VAL A 4 -7.67 13.67 16.84
N GLU A 5 -7.43 14.96 16.95
CA GLU A 5 -8.29 16.00 16.39
C GLU A 5 -7.65 16.58 15.13
N ILE A 6 -8.48 16.77 14.10
CA ILE A 6 -8.06 17.38 12.84
C ILE A 6 -8.89 18.62 12.59
N ASN A 7 -8.21 19.76 12.41
CA ASN A 7 -8.82 21.01 11.99
C ASN A 7 -8.42 21.26 10.53
N GLU A 8 -9.28 20.86 9.60
CA GLU A 8 -9.02 21.01 8.17
C GLU A 8 -8.90 22.45 7.72
N ALA A 9 -9.65 23.37 8.34
CA ALA A 9 -9.62 24.79 7.98
C ALA A 9 -8.26 25.43 8.27
N ASN A 10 -7.65 25.09 9.39
CA ASN A 10 -6.35 25.59 9.82
C ASN A 10 -5.19 24.67 9.43
N LYS A 11 -5.47 23.48 8.87
CA LYS A 11 -4.48 22.43 8.57
C LYS A 11 -3.67 21.99 9.81
N GLU A 12 -4.37 21.82 10.92
CA GLU A 12 -3.80 21.46 12.20
C GLU A 12 -4.20 20.05 12.61
N VAL A 13 -3.27 19.34 13.25
CA VAL A 13 -3.51 18.04 13.90
C VAL A 13 -3.14 18.18 15.36
N PHE A 14 -4.04 17.81 16.26
CA PHE A 14 -3.82 17.82 17.69
C PHE A 14 -3.92 16.42 18.29
N LEU A 15 -2.86 16.00 18.98
CA LEU A 15 -2.77 14.73 19.70
C LEU A 15 -3.10 15.00 21.17
N LYS A 16 -4.21 14.44 21.68
CA LYS A 16 -4.79 14.78 22.99
C LYS A 16 -4.02 14.24 24.20
N GLU A 17 -3.22 13.22 24.00
CA GLU A 17 -2.49 12.57 25.09
C GLU A 17 -1.00 12.86 24.97
N GLU A 18 -0.35 13.04 26.11
CA GLU A 18 1.10 13.12 26.20
C GLU A 18 1.74 11.83 25.64
N TRP A 19 2.88 11.96 24.97
CA TRP A 19 3.63 10.87 24.35
C TRP A 19 2.99 10.20 23.12
N MET A 20 1.84 10.68 22.63
CA MET A 20 1.33 10.24 21.35
C MET A 20 2.27 10.65 20.20
N LEU A 21 2.48 9.74 19.26
CA LEU A 21 3.20 9.99 18.02
C LEU A 21 2.30 9.61 16.84
N LEU A 22 2.44 10.32 15.74
CA LEU A 22 1.77 10.01 14.49
C LEU A 22 2.75 9.34 13.54
N ASP A 23 2.46 8.10 13.15
CA ASP A 23 3.20 7.37 12.12
C ASP A 23 2.41 7.40 10.81
N LEU A 24 3.02 7.94 9.76
CA LEU A 24 2.45 8.02 8.41
C LEU A 24 3.00 6.93 7.48
N GLY A 25 3.62 5.89 8.00
CA GLY A 25 4.28 4.82 7.24
C GLY A 25 3.37 4.10 6.24
N SER A 26 2.05 4.07 6.50
CA SER A 26 1.06 3.44 5.64
C SER A 26 0.57 4.29 4.46
N ILE A 27 1.03 5.55 4.35
CA ILE A 27 0.65 6.45 3.24
C ILE A 27 1.80 7.27 2.68
N ALA A 28 2.92 7.33 3.40
CA ALA A 28 4.01 8.24 3.06
C ALA A 28 4.70 7.87 1.75
N LYS A 29 4.90 6.58 1.47
CA LYS A 29 5.50 6.14 0.20
C LYS A 29 4.59 6.46 -0.98
N GLY A 30 3.28 6.24 -0.81
CA GLY A 30 2.28 6.59 -1.82
C GLY A 30 2.26 8.07 -2.12
N TYR A 31 2.28 8.92 -1.09
CA TYR A 31 2.37 10.36 -1.25
C TYR A 31 3.63 10.78 -2.01
N VAL A 32 4.80 10.25 -1.63
CA VAL A 32 6.07 10.56 -2.30
C VAL A 32 6.04 10.10 -3.76
N ALA A 33 5.49 8.93 -4.07
CA ALA A 33 5.36 8.46 -5.45
C ALA A 33 4.49 9.41 -6.29
N ASP A 34 3.35 9.87 -5.76
CA ASP A 34 2.47 10.82 -6.45
C ASP A 34 3.17 12.17 -6.70
N GLU A 35 3.95 12.69 -5.73
CA GLU A 35 4.74 13.91 -5.92
C GLU A 35 5.85 13.72 -6.95
N LEU A 36 6.55 12.58 -6.95
CA LEU A 36 7.56 12.26 -7.96
C LEU A 36 6.96 12.20 -9.37
N VAL A 37 5.76 11.62 -9.52
CA VAL A 37 5.03 11.61 -10.80
C VAL A 37 4.78 13.02 -11.32
N LYS A 38 4.38 13.96 -10.46
CA LYS A 38 4.18 15.37 -10.85
C LYS A 38 5.47 16.00 -11.35
N ILE A 39 6.55 15.87 -10.57
CA ILE A 39 7.87 16.41 -10.90
C ILE A 39 8.36 15.84 -12.25
N LEU A 40 8.27 14.51 -12.43
CA LEU A 40 8.70 13.86 -13.68
C LEU A 40 7.92 14.38 -14.89
N LYS A 41 6.58 14.57 -14.75
CA LYS A 41 5.75 15.13 -15.82
C LYS A 41 6.11 16.59 -16.13
N GLU A 42 6.37 17.40 -15.12
CA GLU A 42 6.82 18.80 -15.28
C GLU A 42 8.17 18.88 -16.00
N GLU A 43 9.09 17.93 -15.76
CA GLU A 43 10.37 17.80 -16.44
C GLU A 43 10.28 17.12 -17.83
N GLY A 44 9.06 16.85 -18.31
CA GLY A 44 8.83 16.25 -19.63
C GLY A 44 9.07 14.75 -19.73
N VAL A 45 9.20 14.05 -18.60
CA VAL A 45 9.33 12.59 -18.55
C VAL A 45 7.94 11.97 -18.69
N ASN A 46 7.72 11.23 -19.78
CA ASN A 46 6.42 10.64 -20.11
C ASN A 46 6.35 9.14 -19.84
N GLU A 47 7.47 8.50 -19.53
CA GLU A 47 7.52 7.07 -19.20
C GLU A 47 8.57 6.79 -18.12
N ALA A 48 8.14 6.14 -17.05
CA ALA A 48 9.03 5.74 -15.95
C ALA A 48 8.38 4.66 -15.07
N ILE A 49 9.22 3.91 -14.37
CA ILE A 49 8.82 3.14 -13.19
C ILE A 49 9.40 3.84 -11.96
N ILE A 50 8.54 4.14 -11.01
CA ILE A 50 8.92 4.58 -9.66
C ILE A 50 8.72 3.37 -8.75
N ASP A 51 9.76 2.92 -8.08
CA ASP A 51 9.70 1.81 -7.12
C ASP A 51 10.26 2.28 -5.76
N LEU A 52 9.37 2.39 -4.79
CA LEU A 52 9.69 2.77 -3.42
C LEU A 52 9.57 1.55 -2.47
N GLY A 53 10.17 0.42 -2.88
CA GLY A 53 10.19 -0.79 -2.07
C GLY A 53 8.81 -1.45 -1.96
N GLY A 54 8.23 -1.84 -3.11
CA GLY A 54 6.92 -2.49 -3.20
C GLY A 54 5.74 -1.53 -3.36
N ASN A 55 5.99 -0.22 -3.27
CA ASN A 55 5.07 0.81 -3.74
C ASN A 55 5.54 1.23 -5.14
N ILE A 56 4.86 0.77 -6.18
CA ILE A 56 5.25 0.95 -7.58
C ILE A 56 4.26 1.87 -8.29
N TYR A 57 4.76 2.87 -9.02
CA TYR A 57 3.98 3.65 -9.96
C TYR A 57 4.51 3.46 -11.39
N ALA A 58 3.64 3.05 -12.29
CA ALA A 58 3.92 2.87 -13.71
C ALA A 58 3.47 4.10 -14.50
N LEU A 59 4.37 5.06 -14.71
CA LEU A 59 4.10 6.29 -15.46
C LEU A 59 4.14 6.00 -16.95
N GLY A 60 3.08 6.39 -17.67
CA GLY A 60 2.97 6.25 -19.12
C GLY A 60 3.06 4.81 -19.60
N LYS A 61 3.31 4.62 -20.88
CA LYS A 61 3.49 3.31 -21.50
C LYS A 61 4.95 3.05 -21.82
N LYS A 62 5.43 1.85 -21.56
CA LYS A 62 6.77 1.40 -21.91
C LYS A 62 7.01 1.57 -23.40
N SER A 63 8.05 2.33 -23.77
CA SER A 63 8.38 2.64 -25.17
C SER A 63 7.21 3.22 -25.97
N GLY A 64 6.28 3.93 -25.28
CA GLY A 64 5.15 4.63 -25.88
C GLY A 64 3.99 3.72 -26.35
N THR A 65 4.14 2.41 -26.35
CA THR A 65 3.16 1.46 -26.91
C THR A 65 2.68 0.41 -25.91
N ASP A 66 3.59 -0.17 -25.16
CA ASP A 66 3.30 -1.33 -24.32
C ASP A 66 2.99 -0.92 -22.87
N ASN A 67 2.11 -1.66 -22.24
CA ASN A 67 1.89 -1.53 -20.81
C ASN A 67 3.09 -2.08 -20.02
N TRP A 68 3.31 -1.55 -18.84
CA TRP A 68 4.28 -2.09 -17.89
C TRP A 68 3.74 -3.39 -17.30
N LYS A 69 4.61 -4.40 -17.16
CA LYS A 69 4.30 -5.66 -16.48
C LYS A 69 4.88 -5.60 -15.08
N ILE A 70 4.00 -5.57 -14.09
CA ILE A 70 4.37 -5.52 -12.67
C ILE A 70 4.10 -6.87 -12.04
N GLY A 71 5.16 -7.51 -11.52
CA GLY A 71 5.09 -8.80 -10.83
C GLY A 71 4.47 -8.64 -9.44
N ILE A 72 3.59 -9.58 -9.07
CA ILE A 72 3.00 -9.67 -7.73
C ILE A 72 3.79 -10.70 -6.94
N GLN A 73 4.51 -10.24 -5.91
CA GLN A 73 5.36 -11.08 -5.06
C GLN A 73 4.58 -12.23 -4.42
N ASP A 74 5.14 -13.43 -4.46
CA ASP A 74 4.66 -14.57 -3.70
C ASP A 74 5.01 -14.38 -2.21
N PRO A 75 4.01 -14.34 -1.30
CA PRO A 75 4.25 -14.14 0.13
C PRO A 75 4.92 -15.32 0.82
N THR A 76 4.91 -16.49 0.18
CA THR A 76 5.45 -17.74 0.75
C THR A 76 6.82 -18.11 0.22
N SER A 77 7.33 -17.35 -0.74
CA SER A 77 8.60 -17.63 -1.43
C SER A 77 9.62 -16.50 -1.21
N ASP A 78 10.86 -16.78 -1.57
CA ASP A 78 11.93 -15.78 -1.53
C ASP A 78 11.60 -14.57 -2.40
N ARG A 79 12.16 -13.42 -2.02
CA ARG A 79 11.98 -12.17 -2.76
C ARG A 79 12.38 -12.32 -4.22
N GLY A 80 11.48 -11.88 -5.11
CA GLY A 80 11.64 -12.00 -6.56
C GLY A 80 10.82 -13.10 -7.22
N ASN A 81 10.29 -14.05 -6.42
CA ASN A 81 9.30 -15.02 -6.93
C ASN A 81 7.91 -14.36 -6.97
N VAL A 82 7.19 -14.57 -8.07
CA VAL A 82 5.89 -13.93 -8.29
C VAL A 82 4.80 -14.95 -8.51
N VAL A 83 3.61 -14.70 -7.95
CA VAL A 83 2.40 -15.50 -8.21
C VAL A 83 1.78 -15.17 -9.57
N GLY A 84 2.15 -14.02 -10.15
CA GLY A 84 1.64 -13.56 -11.43
C GLY A 84 2.13 -12.15 -11.73
N ALA A 85 1.65 -11.59 -12.84
CA ALA A 85 1.96 -10.21 -13.22
C ALA A 85 0.70 -9.52 -13.76
N ILE A 86 0.59 -8.23 -13.49
CA ILE A 86 -0.46 -7.37 -14.04
C ILE A 86 0.13 -6.41 -15.09
N SER A 87 -0.70 -6.00 -16.04
CA SER A 87 -0.32 -5.11 -17.12
C SER A 87 -0.99 -3.77 -16.93
N VAL A 88 -0.21 -2.73 -16.63
CA VAL A 88 -0.72 -1.40 -16.23
C VAL A 88 0.04 -0.26 -16.91
N TYR A 89 -0.58 0.91 -16.99
CA TYR A 89 0.02 2.20 -17.31
C TYR A 89 -0.73 3.29 -16.57
N ASP A 90 -0.07 4.38 -16.21
CA ASP A 90 -0.60 5.48 -15.40
C ASP A 90 -1.34 4.98 -14.15
N LYS A 91 -0.78 3.97 -13.50
CA LYS A 91 -1.36 3.33 -12.31
C LYS A 91 -0.29 3.07 -11.25
N SER A 92 -0.73 3.12 -10.03
CA SER A 92 0.02 2.63 -8.88
C SER A 92 -0.35 1.19 -8.58
N VAL A 93 0.65 0.40 -8.17
CA VAL A 93 0.53 -0.98 -7.71
C VAL A 93 1.25 -1.07 -6.38
N VAL A 94 0.50 -1.16 -5.29
CA VAL A 94 1.05 -1.17 -3.94
C VAL A 94 0.68 -2.44 -3.22
N THR A 95 1.67 -3.07 -2.59
CA THR A 95 1.46 -4.29 -1.82
C THR A 95 1.81 -4.07 -0.35
N THR A 96 0.90 -4.48 0.53
CA THR A 96 1.14 -4.69 1.96
C THR A 96 1.14 -6.18 2.23
N GLY A 97 2.15 -6.69 2.94
CA GLY A 97 2.23 -8.12 3.25
C GLY A 97 3.02 -8.40 4.53
N ILE A 98 2.75 -9.55 5.14
CA ILE A 98 3.40 -10.00 6.40
C ILE A 98 4.90 -10.28 6.25
N TYR A 99 5.37 -10.48 5.02
CA TYR A 99 6.76 -10.78 4.68
C TYR A 99 7.64 -9.53 4.46
N GLU A 100 7.03 -8.34 4.41
CA GLU A 100 7.74 -7.08 4.14
C GLU A 100 8.63 -6.68 5.33
N ARG A 101 8.04 -6.65 6.53
CA ARG A 101 8.72 -6.31 7.78
C ARG A 101 8.13 -7.12 8.93
N PHE A 102 8.96 -7.92 9.58
CA PHE A 102 8.57 -8.71 10.75
C PHE A 102 9.75 -8.89 11.71
N LEU A 103 9.43 -9.10 12.97
CA LEU A 103 10.33 -9.64 13.98
C LEU A 103 10.04 -11.14 14.11
N GLU A 104 11.07 -11.98 14.15
CA GLU A 104 10.90 -13.39 14.44
C GLU A 104 11.45 -13.68 15.84
N GLN A 105 10.60 -14.23 16.70
CA GLN A 105 10.97 -14.67 18.04
C GLN A 105 10.28 -16.00 18.34
N ASP A 106 11.03 -16.98 18.84
CA ASP A 106 10.53 -18.32 19.19
C ASP A 106 9.75 -19.01 18.04
N ASN A 107 10.22 -18.86 16.79
CA ASN A 107 9.58 -19.31 15.55
C ASN A 107 8.19 -18.67 15.27
N VAL A 108 7.87 -17.57 15.92
CA VAL A 108 6.67 -16.77 15.66
C VAL A 108 7.06 -15.48 14.95
N LYS A 109 6.37 -15.18 13.84
CA LYS A 109 6.59 -13.94 13.09
C LYS A 109 5.60 -12.87 13.52
N TYR A 110 6.12 -11.76 14.00
CA TYR A 110 5.38 -10.58 14.41
C TYR A 110 5.54 -9.49 13.34
N HIS A 111 4.57 -9.35 12.46
CA HIS A 111 4.60 -8.33 11.41
C HIS A 111 4.21 -6.94 11.93
N HIS A 112 4.54 -5.91 11.16
CA HIS A 112 4.44 -4.50 11.57
C HIS A 112 3.01 -3.90 11.52
N VAL A 113 2.01 -4.61 10.99
CA VAL A 113 0.63 -4.14 10.97
C VAL A 113 -0.04 -4.55 12.28
N LEU A 114 -0.13 -3.59 13.21
CA LEU A 114 -0.57 -3.85 14.58
C LEU A 114 -2.04 -3.48 14.77
N ASP A 115 -2.76 -4.31 15.54
CA ASP A 115 -4.09 -3.97 16.05
C ASP A 115 -3.96 -2.90 17.15
N PRO A 116 -4.53 -1.70 16.96
CA PRO A 116 -4.44 -0.62 17.93
C PRO A 116 -5.14 -0.91 19.28
N LYS A 117 -5.96 -1.96 19.36
CA LYS A 117 -6.62 -2.37 20.60
C LYS A 117 -5.73 -3.26 21.47
N THR A 118 -4.95 -4.13 20.83
CA THR A 118 -4.12 -5.14 21.51
C THR A 118 -2.64 -4.79 21.54
N GLY A 119 -2.16 -4.01 20.54
CA GLY A 119 -0.76 -3.71 20.32
C GLY A 119 0.02 -4.87 19.68
N TYR A 120 -0.65 -5.96 19.33
CA TYR A 120 -0.07 -7.11 18.62
C TYR A 120 -0.42 -7.09 17.13
N PRO A 121 0.33 -7.84 16.31
CA PRO A 121 0.00 -8.00 14.89
C PRO A 121 -1.44 -8.47 14.69
N TYR A 122 -2.10 -7.97 13.65
CA TYR A 122 -3.41 -8.48 13.24
C TYR A 122 -3.32 -9.96 12.90
N GLU A 123 -4.22 -10.76 13.48
CA GLU A 123 -4.43 -12.14 13.04
C GLU A 123 -5.36 -12.13 11.82
N SER A 124 -4.85 -12.56 10.68
CA SER A 124 -5.58 -12.55 9.41
C SER A 124 -5.24 -13.79 8.58
N SER A 125 -6.21 -14.29 7.84
CA SER A 125 -5.97 -15.26 6.76
C SER A 125 -5.35 -14.61 5.52
N ILE A 126 -5.34 -13.27 5.45
CA ILE A 126 -4.73 -12.51 4.38
C ILE A 126 -3.23 -12.40 4.64
N THR A 127 -2.41 -12.91 3.74
CA THR A 127 -0.94 -12.80 3.79
C THR A 127 -0.39 -11.62 3.01
N GLY A 128 -1.19 -11.05 2.12
CA GLY A 128 -0.83 -9.87 1.37
C GLY A 128 -2.01 -9.29 0.60
N VAL A 129 -2.00 -7.97 0.49
CA VAL A 129 -2.97 -7.18 -0.30
C VAL A 129 -2.21 -6.35 -1.30
N THR A 130 -2.53 -6.52 -2.58
CA THR A 130 -2.05 -5.63 -3.64
C THR A 130 -3.21 -4.78 -4.13
N ILE A 131 -3.04 -3.47 -4.12
CA ILE A 131 -4.02 -2.50 -4.63
C ILE A 131 -3.49 -1.88 -5.92
N VAL A 132 -4.38 -1.75 -6.90
CA VAL A 132 -4.16 -0.99 -8.14
C VAL A 132 -5.06 0.22 -8.13
N ALA A 133 -4.50 1.42 -8.26
CA ALA A 133 -5.25 2.67 -8.23
C ALA A 133 -4.59 3.76 -9.09
N ASP A 134 -5.33 4.86 -9.34
CA ASP A 134 -4.80 6.02 -10.07
C ASP A 134 -3.77 6.79 -9.23
N LYS A 135 -3.98 6.85 -7.91
CA LYS A 135 -3.08 7.53 -6.97
C LYS A 135 -2.36 6.53 -6.07
N SER A 136 -1.07 6.73 -5.93
CA SER A 136 -0.24 5.86 -5.11
C SER A 136 -0.55 6.01 -3.61
N MET A 137 -0.86 7.21 -3.15
CA MET A 137 -1.27 7.46 -1.77
C MET A 137 -2.54 6.69 -1.40
N ASP A 138 -3.53 6.65 -2.30
CA ASP A 138 -4.77 5.90 -2.07
C ASP A 138 -4.49 4.39 -2.03
N ALA A 139 -3.66 3.89 -2.95
CA ALA A 139 -3.27 2.48 -2.98
C ALA A 139 -2.49 2.06 -1.72
N ASP A 140 -1.56 2.90 -1.23
CA ASP A 140 -0.77 2.66 -0.02
C ASP A 140 -1.68 2.58 1.22
N ALA A 141 -2.55 3.57 1.42
CA ALA A 141 -3.51 3.59 2.51
C ALA A 141 -4.47 2.39 2.49
N LEU A 142 -5.02 2.08 1.30
CA LEU A 142 -6.02 1.01 1.15
C LEU A 142 -5.41 -0.38 1.28
N SER A 143 -4.17 -0.60 0.86
CA SER A 143 -3.52 -1.90 1.01
C SER A 143 -3.37 -2.29 2.49
N THR A 144 -3.01 -1.33 3.34
CA THR A 144 -2.92 -1.54 4.78
C THR A 144 -4.30 -1.69 5.43
N LEU A 145 -5.26 -0.85 5.03
CA LEU A 145 -6.63 -0.92 5.58
C LEU A 145 -7.30 -2.26 5.28
N VAL A 146 -7.26 -2.71 4.01
CA VAL A 146 -7.89 -3.98 3.59
C VAL A 146 -7.21 -5.18 4.25
N PHE A 147 -5.90 -5.10 4.49
CA PHE A 147 -5.17 -6.14 5.21
C PHE A 147 -5.73 -6.38 6.64
N THR A 148 -6.34 -5.39 7.27
CA THR A 148 -6.93 -5.49 8.61
C THR A 148 -8.39 -5.98 8.63
N MET A 149 -8.98 -6.24 7.46
CA MET A 149 -10.35 -6.72 7.29
C MET A 149 -10.38 -8.24 7.09
N ASP A 150 -11.57 -8.85 7.19
CA ASP A 150 -11.74 -10.17 6.62
C ASP A 150 -11.83 -10.11 5.08
N VAL A 151 -11.66 -11.26 4.41
CA VAL A 151 -11.61 -11.35 2.95
C VAL A 151 -12.89 -10.79 2.30
N ALA A 152 -14.05 -11.16 2.82
CA ALA A 152 -15.33 -10.76 2.25
C ALA A 152 -15.60 -9.26 2.45
N GLU A 153 -15.27 -8.74 3.64
CA GLU A 153 -15.38 -7.31 3.95
C GLU A 153 -14.42 -6.50 3.08
N GLY A 154 -13.15 -6.92 2.99
CA GLY A 154 -12.13 -6.24 2.19
C GLY A 154 -12.49 -6.17 0.72
N MET A 155 -12.93 -7.29 0.12
CA MET A 155 -13.38 -7.31 -1.27
C MET A 155 -14.58 -6.41 -1.50
N LYS A 156 -15.63 -6.51 -0.67
CA LYS A 156 -16.82 -5.64 -0.75
C LYS A 156 -16.44 -4.16 -0.61
N TYR A 157 -15.51 -3.84 0.26
CA TYR A 157 -15.03 -2.47 0.43
C TYR A 157 -14.38 -1.95 -0.84
N ILE A 158 -13.50 -2.72 -1.48
CA ILE A 158 -12.84 -2.33 -2.73
C ILE A 158 -13.85 -2.23 -3.89
N GLU A 159 -14.76 -3.19 -4.04
CA GLU A 159 -15.80 -3.18 -5.09
C GLU A 159 -16.72 -1.95 -5.00
N SER A 160 -16.86 -1.36 -3.81
CA SER A 160 -17.60 -0.10 -3.62
C SER A 160 -16.87 1.14 -4.14
N ARG A 161 -15.59 1.01 -4.49
CA ARG A 161 -14.72 2.11 -4.92
C ARG A 161 -14.55 2.13 -6.44
N LYS A 162 -14.54 3.32 -7.03
CA LYS A 162 -14.28 3.49 -8.46
C LYS A 162 -12.78 3.51 -8.73
N ASN A 163 -12.35 2.90 -9.83
CA ASN A 163 -10.96 2.90 -10.31
C ASN A 163 -9.94 2.30 -9.33
N ILE A 164 -10.40 1.41 -8.44
CA ILE A 164 -9.55 0.68 -7.50
C ILE A 164 -9.81 -0.80 -7.65
N GLU A 165 -8.75 -1.58 -7.78
CA GLU A 165 -8.78 -3.03 -7.86
C GLU A 165 -7.86 -3.64 -6.80
N ALA A 166 -8.15 -4.86 -6.36
CA ALA A 166 -7.37 -5.55 -5.37
C ALA A 166 -7.07 -7.01 -5.75
N ILE A 167 -5.90 -7.47 -5.29
CA ILE A 167 -5.54 -8.89 -5.27
C ILE A 167 -5.23 -9.23 -3.83
N LEU A 168 -6.03 -10.14 -3.23
CA LEU A 168 -5.81 -10.66 -1.90
C LEU A 168 -5.11 -12.00 -2.00
N LYS A 169 -4.04 -12.16 -1.23
CA LYS A 169 -3.28 -13.40 -1.10
C LYS A 169 -3.61 -14.02 0.26
N LEU A 170 -4.00 -15.28 0.25
CA LEU A 170 -4.44 -16.01 1.43
C LEU A 170 -3.41 -17.07 1.82
N LEU A 171 -3.48 -17.54 3.07
CA LEU A 171 -2.73 -18.69 3.57
C LEU A 171 -3.12 -19.97 2.82
#